data_83ec7bdfe553fea69bb89e4462ac8b4f
#
_entry.id   83ec7bdfe553fea69bb89e4462ac8b4f
#
_cell.length_a   1.000
_cell.length_b   1.000
_cell.length_c   1.000
_cell.angle_alpha   90.00
_cell.angle_beta   90.00
_cell.angle_gamma   90.00
#
_symmetry.space_group_name_H-M   'P 1'
#
loop_
_entity.id
_entity.type
_entity.pdbx_description
1 polymer ?
#
loop_
_entity_poly.entity_id
_entity_poly.type
_entity_poly.pdbx_seq_one_letter_code
_entity_poly.pdbx_strand_id
1 'polypeptide(L)'
;MELKNKNVFVTGSTRGIGLAVAHKFASLGANVVLNGRSEISENLLAQFADYGVTVVGISGDISNGEDAKRMVAEAIEKLGSVDVLVNNAGITNDKLMLKMTEEDFERVLKINLTGAFNMTQAVLKPMSKARQGAIINMSSVVG
;
A
#
# COMPACT_ATOMS: atom_id res chain seq x y z
N MET A 1 15.83 -2.63 -11.17
CA MET A 1 14.46 -2.91 -11.70
C MET A 1 13.94 -1.70 -12.45
N GLU A 2 13.60 -1.87 -13.68
CA GLU A 2 12.93 -0.83 -14.45
C GLU A 2 11.46 -0.79 -14.04
N LEU A 3 10.94 0.39 -13.74
CA LEU A 3 9.58 0.55 -13.21
C LEU A 3 8.50 0.69 -14.27
N LYS A 4 8.87 1.00 -15.49
CA LYS A 4 7.90 1.16 -16.57
C LYS A 4 7.09 -0.12 -16.76
N ASN A 5 5.77 0.01 -16.78
CA ASN A 5 4.82 -1.09 -16.90
C ASN A 5 4.80 -2.07 -15.72
N LYS A 6 5.53 -1.79 -14.64
CA LYS A 6 5.43 -2.59 -13.41
C LYS A 6 4.20 -2.18 -12.63
N ASN A 7 3.65 -3.10 -11.88
CA ASN A 7 2.45 -2.87 -11.07
C ASN A 7 2.84 -2.74 -9.61
N VAL A 8 2.56 -1.58 -9.04
CA VAL A 8 2.98 -1.22 -7.67
C VAL A 8 1.75 -1.08 -6.79
N PHE A 9 1.72 -1.82 -5.71
CA PHE A 9 0.67 -1.71 -4.70
C PHE A 9 1.22 -0.91 -3.53
N VAL A 10 0.64 0.27 -3.27
CA VAL A 10 1.07 1.11 -2.15
C VAL A 10 -0.04 1.12 -1.11
N THR A 11 0.21 0.54 0.07
CA THR A 11 -0.78 0.56 1.14
C THR A 11 -0.84 1.95 1.76
N GLY A 12 -2.03 2.35 2.21
CA GLY A 12 -2.23 3.67 2.83
C GLY A 12 -1.85 4.83 1.93
N SER A 13 -2.26 4.79 0.67
CA SER A 13 -1.80 5.75 -0.33
C SER A 13 -2.82 6.83 -0.70
N THR A 14 -3.84 7.04 0.15
CA THR A 14 -4.87 8.05 -0.11
C THR A 14 -4.46 9.45 0.33
N ARG A 15 -3.38 9.56 1.09
CA ARG A 15 -2.90 10.85 1.60
C ARG A 15 -1.45 10.73 2.06
N GLY A 16 -0.84 11.85 2.38
CA GLY A 16 0.46 11.91 3.00
C GLY A 16 1.59 11.28 2.19
N ILE A 17 2.49 10.62 2.90
CA ILE A 17 3.68 10.01 2.29
C ILE A 17 3.29 8.93 1.28
N GLY A 18 2.32 8.10 1.61
CA GLY A 18 1.85 7.04 0.70
C GLY A 18 1.36 7.58 -0.63
N LEU A 19 0.61 8.68 -0.60
CA LEU A 19 0.13 9.32 -1.82
C LEU A 19 1.30 9.91 -2.63
N ALA A 20 2.27 10.53 -1.95
CA ALA A 20 3.46 11.07 -2.63
C ALA A 20 4.28 9.95 -3.29
N VAL A 21 4.41 8.81 -2.59
CA VAL A 21 5.10 7.62 -3.13
C VAL A 21 4.36 7.11 -4.37
N ALA A 22 3.04 7.03 -4.30
CA ALA A 22 2.21 6.59 -5.43
C ALA A 22 2.41 7.50 -6.65
N HIS A 23 2.39 8.82 -6.45
CA HIS A 23 2.65 9.77 -7.53
C HIS A 23 4.04 9.58 -8.14
N LYS A 24 5.04 9.33 -7.29
CA LYS A 24 6.40 9.13 -7.78
C LYS A 24 6.50 7.89 -8.67
N PHE A 25 5.93 6.77 -8.25
CA PHE A 25 5.92 5.56 -9.06
C PHE A 25 5.18 5.77 -10.38
N ALA A 26 4.03 6.42 -10.34
CA ALA A 26 3.26 6.73 -11.56
C ALA A 26 4.09 7.60 -12.51
N SER A 27 4.82 8.59 -11.99
CA SER A 27 5.67 9.45 -12.79
C SER A 27 6.84 8.70 -13.48
N LEU A 28 7.20 7.56 -12.93
CA LEU A 28 8.23 6.69 -13.47
C LEU A 28 7.68 5.62 -14.43
N GLY A 29 6.40 5.69 -14.75
CA GLY A 29 5.77 4.80 -15.72
C GLY A 29 5.17 3.52 -15.13
N ALA A 30 5.10 3.41 -13.82
CA ALA A 30 4.49 2.26 -13.17
C ALA A 30 2.96 2.41 -13.07
N ASN A 31 2.25 1.31 -13.15
CA ASN A 31 0.84 1.26 -12.79
C ASN A 31 0.75 1.19 -11.26
N VAL A 32 -0.27 1.78 -10.69
CA VAL A 32 -0.35 1.94 -9.23
C VAL A 32 -1.71 1.50 -8.70
N VAL A 33 -1.68 0.78 -7.60
CA VAL A 33 -2.86 0.53 -6.78
C VAL A 33 -2.85 1.52 -5.62
N LEU A 34 -3.88 2.36 -5.56
CA LEU A 34 -4.15 3.22 -4.41
C LEU A 34 -4.98 2.44 -3.41
N ASN A 35 -4.59 2.50 -2.16
CA ASN A 35 -5.23 1.73 -1.09
C ASN A 35 -5.53 2.59 0.13
N GLY A 36 -6.67 2.34 0.73
CA GLY A 36 -7.10 2.91 1.99
C GLY A 36 -8.20 2.03 2.57
N ARG A 37 -8.65 2.33 3.78
CA ARG A 37 -9.72 1.55 4.42
C ARG A 37 -11.09 1.85 3.85
N SER A 38 -11.29 3.06 3.32
CA SER A 38 -12.53 3.47 2.70
C SER A 38 -12.41 3.47 1.18
N GLU A 39 -13.53 3.50 0.49
CA GLU A 39 -13.57 3.57 -0.96
C GLU A 39 -12.69 4.72 -1.48
N ILE A 40 -11.91 4.42 -2.51
CA ILE A 40 -11.00 5.39 -3.11
C ILE A 40 -11.81 6.29 -4.05
N SER A 41 -11.78 7.60 -3.79
CA SER A 41 -12.59 8.54 -4.56
C SER A 41 -12.11 8.71 -6.00
N GLU A 42 -13.05 9.00 -6.88
CA GLU A 42 -12.72 9.28 -8.28
C GLU A 42 -11.87 10.54 -8.41
N ASN A 43 -12.06 11.52 -7.52
CA ASN A 43 -11.24 12.73 -7.51
C ASN A 43 -9.77 12.40 -7.23
N LEU A 44 -9.51 11.46 -6.33
CA LEU A 44 -8.15 11.04 -6.04
C LEU A 44 -7.53 10.32 -7.24
N LEU A 45 -8.27 9.40 -7.84
CA LEU A 45 -7.80 8.69 -9.04
C LEU A 45 -7.51 9.65 -10.19
N ALA A 46 -8.33 10.70 -10.33
CA ALA A 46 -8.17 11.70 -11.38
C ALA A 46 -6.84 12.47 -11.28
N GLN A 47 -6.26 12.56 -10.08
CA GLN A 47 -4.96 13.21 -9.91
C GLN A 47 -3.85 12.53 -10.69
N PHE A 48 -4.05 11.28 -11.10
CA PHE A 48 -3.05 10.47 -11.79
C PHE A 48 -3.23 10.45 -13.32
N ALA A 49 -4.24 11.17 -13.84
CA ALA A 49 -4.62 11.10 -15.25
C ALA A 49 -3.50 11.45 -16.22
N ASP A 50 -2.64 12.39 -15.86
CA ASP A 50 -1.61 12.89 -16.77
C ASP A 50 -0.36 12.01 -16.87
N TYR A 51 -0.25 10.98 -16.02
CA TYR A 51 0.93 10.10 -16.06
C TYR A 51 0.88 9.07 -17.18
N GLY A 52 -0.27 8.84 -17.79
CA GLY A 52 -0.39 7.85 -18.87
C GLY A 52 -0.28 6.40 -18.40
N VAL A 53 -0.54 6.14 -17.12
CA VAL A 53 -0.47 4.79 -16.54
C VAL A 53 -1.86 4.38 -16.04
N THR A 54 -2.01 3.10 -15.70
CA THR A 54 -3.24 2.60 -15.10
C THR A 54 -3.15 2.77 -13.58
N VAL A 55 -4.17 3.39 -13.00
CA VAL A 55 -4.27 3.55 -11.55
C VAL A 55 -5.64 3.04 -11.11
N VAL A 56 -5.64 2.14 -10.15
CA VAL A 56 -6.88 1.55 -9.62
C VAL A 56 -6.95 1.75 -8.11
N GLY A 57 -8.16 1.88 -7.60
CA GLY A 57 -8.40 2.00 -6.17
C GLY A 57 -8.88 0.68 -5.61
N ILE A 58 -8.25 0.20 -4.55
CA ILE A 58 -8.66 -1.01 -3.85
C ILE A 58 -8.71 -0.72 -2.36
N SER A 59 -9.92 -0.72 -1.79
CA SER A 59 -10.09 -0.47 -0.36
C SER A 59 -10.13 -1.76 0.44
N GLY A 60 -9.67 -1.70 1.67
CA GLY A 60 -9.71 -2.82 2.58
C GLY A 60 -8.88 -2.59 3.82
N ASP A 61 -8.99 -3.51 4.75
CA ASP A 61 -8.29 -3.47 6.03
C ASP A 61 -7.08 -4.41 6.01
N ILE A 62 -5.89 -3.85 5.95
CA ILE A 62 -4.66 -4.64 5.90
C ILE A 62 -4.42 -5.43 7.20
N SER A 63 -5.02 -5.05 8.31
CA SER A 63 -4.89 -5.79 9.57
C SER A 63 -5.70 -7.09 9.58
N ASN A 64 -6.54 -7.29 8.58
CA ASN A 64 -7.32 -8.52 8.38
C ASN A 64 -6.67 -9.33 7.27
N GLY A 65 -6.18 -10.54 7.60
CA GLY A 65 -5.44 -11.37 6.65
C GLY A 65 -6.25 -11.81 5.43
N GLU A 66 -7.53 -12.11 5.62
CA GLU A 66 -8.41 -12.49 4.49
C GLU A 66 -8.64 -11.31 3.56
N ASP A 67 -8.80 -10.12 4.14
CA ASP A 67 -8.98 -8.90 3.34
C ASP A 67 -7.71 -8.55 2.55
N ALA A 68 -6.54 -8.76 3.17
CA ALA A 68 -5.27 -8.57 2.47
C ALA A 68 -5.15 -9.50 1.25
N LYS A 69 -5.51 -10.77 1.42
CA LYS A 69 -5.53 -11.73 0.31
C LYS A 69 -6.49 -11.32 -0.80
N ARG A 70 -7.67 -10.85 -0.42
CA ARG A 70 -8.68 -10.38 -1.38
C ARG A 70 -8.14 -9.18 -2.16
N MET A 71 -7.52 -8.22 -1.49
CA MET A 71 -6.99 -7.03 -2.15
C MET A 71 -5.89 -7.36 -3.14
N VAL A 72 -4.99 -8.26 -2.79
CA VAL A 72 -3.92 -8.69 -3.71
C VAL A 72 -4.51 -9.44 -4.90
N ALA A 73 -5.48 -10.32 -4.67
CA ALA A 73 -6.16 -11.02 -5.75
C ALA A 73 -6.86 -10.06 -6.71
N GLU A 74 -7.52 -9.03 -6.16
CA GLU A 74 -8.18 -8.00 -6.98
C GLU A 74 -7.16 -7.20 -7.79
N ALA A 75 -6.03 -6.86 -7.21
CA ALA A 75 -4.95 -6.16 -7.93
C ALA A 75 -4.43 -7.00 -9.10
N ILE A 76 -4.21 -8.28 -8.87
CA ILE A 76 -3.76 -9.21 -9.92
C ILE A 76 -4.80 -9.34 -11.01
N GLU A 77 -6.08 -9.43 -10.64
CA GLU A 77 -7.17 -9.50 -11.61
C GLU A 77 -7.21 -8.26 -12.50
N LYS A 78 -7.03 -7.08 -11.92
CA LYS A 78 -7.13 -5.82 -12.65
C LYS A 78 -5.87 -5.45 -13.43
N LEU A 79 -4.68 -5.79 -12.92
CA LEU A 79 -3.42 -5.36 -13.51
C LEU A 79 -2.56 -6.50 -14.06
N GLY A 80 -2.86 -7.74 -13.70
CA GLY A 80 -2.11 -8.92 -14.13
C GLY A 80 -1.06 -9.41 -13.15
N SER A 81 -0.52 -8.55 -12.31
CA SER A 81 0.50 -8.91 -11.32
C SER A 81 0.60 -7.84 -10.24
N VAL A 82 1.30 -8.15 -9.18
CA VAL A 82 1.84 -7.15 -8.24
C VAL A 82 3.35 -7.37 -8.22
N ASP A 83 4.07 -6.43 -8.82
CA ASP A 83 5.53 -6.52 -8.95
C ASP A 83 6.26 -5.87 -7.78
N VAL A 84 5.66 -4.85 -7.20
CA VAL A 84 6.23 -4.13 -6.05
C VAL A 84 5.13 -3.90 -5.03
N LEU A 85 5.40 -4.28 -3.79
CA LEU A 85 4.56 -3.95 -2.65
C LEU A 85 5.27 -2.90 -1.80
N VAL A 86 4.62 -1.77 -1.55
CA VAL A 86 5.11 -0.76 -0.63
C VAL A 86 4.23 -0.78 0.61
N ASN A 87 4.76 -1.29 1.70
CA ASN A 87 4.08 -1.30 3.00
C ASN A 87 4.27 0.05 3.66
N ASN A 88 3.32 0.93 3.44
CA ASN A 88 3.31 2.29 4.01
C ASN A 88 2.17 2.50 4.98
N ALA A 89 1.05 1.78 4.80
CA ALA A 89 -0.12 1.97 5.63
C ALA A 89 0.17 1.65 7.09
N GLY A 90 -0.41 2.45 7.92
CA GLY A 90 -0.44 2.29 9.35
C GLY A 90 -1.31 3.38 9.90
N ILE A 91 -1.63 3.31 11.16
CA ILE A 91 -2.21 4.44 11.84
C ILE A 91 -1.09 5.23 12.48
N THR A 92 -1.16 6.54 12.30
CA THR A 92 -0.33 7.45 13.07
C THR A 92 -1.18 7.95 14.22
N ASN A 93 -0.61 7.98 15.39
CA ASN A 93 -1.22 8.61 16.53
C ASN A 93 -0.45 9.89 16.80
N ASP A 94 -1.09 11.02 16.53
CA ASP A 94 -0.46 12.34 16.65
C ASP A 94 -0.28 12.78 18.10
N LYS A 95 -0.68 11.95 19.06
CA LYS A 95 -0.44 12.24 20.47
C LYS A 95 1.04 12.22 20.76
N LEU A 96 1.48 13.21 21.53
CA LEU A 96 2.84 13.22 22.05
C LEU A 96 3.07 11.94 22.87
N MET A 97 4.29 11.42 22.81
CA MET A 97 4.68 10.21 23.55
C MET A 97 4.24 10.27 25.02
N LEU A 98 4.35 11.42 25.66
CA LEU A 98 3.94 11.60 27.05
C LEU A 98 2.44 11.40 27.30
N LYS A 99 1.63 11.57 26.24
CA LYS A 99 0.18 11.43 26.32
C LYS A 99 -0.30 10.13 25.71
N MET A 100 0.60 9.35 25.11
CA MET A 100 0.24 8.08 24.50
C MET A 100 0.03 7.05 25.58
N THR A 101 -1.12 6.38 25.55
CA THR A 101 -1.39 5.28 26.46
C THR A 101 -0.76 3.99 25.94
N GLU A 102 -0.62 3.00 26.82
CA GLU A 102 -0.17 1.68 26.43
C GLU A 102 -1.10 1.09 25.36
N GLU A 103 -2.41 1.31 25.49
CA GLU A 103 -3.40 0.88 24.50
C GLU A 103 -3.18 1.56 23.14
N ASP A 104 -2.89 2.85 23.11
CA ASP A 104 -2.56 3.57 21.88
C ASP A 104 -1.33 2.97 21.21
N PHE A 105 -0.30 2.68 21.97
CA PHE A 105 0.95 2.09 21.49
C PHE A 105 0.71 0.69 20.90
N GLU A 106 0.01 -0.16 21.62
CA GLU A 106 -0.31 -1.52 21.19
C GLU A 106 -1.12 -1.52 19.91
N ARG A 107 -2.07 -0.60 19.78
CA ARG A 107 -2.90 -0.47 18.59
C ARG A 107 -2.08 -0.08 17.36
N VAL A 108 -1.20 0.92 17.50
CA VAL A 108 -0.32 1.33 16.40
C VAL A 108 0.59 0.18 15.99
N LEU A 109 1.20 -0.47 16.97
CA LEU A 109 2.10 -1.59 16.72
C LEU A 109 1.38 -2.75 16.01
N LYS A 110 0.22 -3.11 16.52
CA LYS A 110 -0.58 -4.21 15.95
C LYS A 110 -0.95 -3.94 14.50
N ILE A 111 -1.49 -2.75 14.22
CA ILE A 111 -1.94 -2.44 12.86
C ILE A 111 -0.75 -2.34 11.90
N ASN A 112 0.33 -1.68 12.31
CA ASN A 112 1.49 -1.50 11.45
C ASN A 112 2.21 -2.80 11.16
N LEU A 113 2.49 -3.61 12.18
CA LEU A 113 3.20 -4.89 12.00
C LEU A 113 2.31 -5.95 11.37
N THR A 114 1.08 -6.09 11.86
CA THR A 114 0.15 -7.09 11.33
C THR A 114 -0.22 -6.79 9.89
N GLY A 115 -0.44 -5.51 9.58
CA GLY A 115 -0.75 -5.10 8.21
C GLY A 115 0.38 -5.41 7.25
N ALA A 116 1.61 -5.06 7.60
CA ALA A 116 2.78 -5.34 6.75
C ALA A 116 2.97 -6.86 6.58
N PHE A 117 2.81 -7.63 7.64
CA PHE A 117 2.88 -9.09 7.58
C PHE A 117 1.82 -9.67 6.64
N ASN A 118 0.57 -9.26 6.79
CA ASN A 118 -0.53 -9.78 5.99
C ASN A 118 -0.35 -9.48 4.51
N MET A 119 0.03 -8.26 4.17
CA MET A 119 0.24 -7.87 2.78
C MET A 119 1.45 -8.58 2.19
N THR A 120 2.54 -8.66 2.95
CA THR A 120 3.74 -9.39 2.51
C THR A 120 3.41 -10.85 2.25
N GLN A 121 2.72 -11.51 3.17
CA GLN A 121 2.31 -12.90 3.00
C GLN A 121 1.43 -13.07 1.76
N ALA A 122 0.52 -12.14 1.52
CA ALA A 122 -0.40 -12.23 0.39
C ALA A 122 0.31 -12.10 -0.97
N VAL A 123 1.40 -11.32 -1.07
CA VAL A 123 2.13 -11.16 -2.34
C VAL A 123 3.23 -12.18 -2.55
N LEU A 124 3.71 -12.84 -1.49
CA LEU A 124 4.86 -13.76 -1.60
C LEU A 124 4.60 -14.90 -2.58
N LYS A 125 3.46 -15.55 -2.52
CA LYS A 125 3.15 -16.66 -3.40
C LYS A 125 3.11 -16.26 -4.87
N PRO A 126 2.36 -15.21 -5.27
CA PRO A 126 2.39 -14.73 -6.65
C PRO A 126 3.78 -14.29 -7.11
N MET A 127 4.53 -13.57 -6.25
CA MET A 127 5.88 -13.12 -6.59
C MET A 127 6.85 -14.30 -6.77
N SER A 128 6.77 -15.31 -5.91
CA SER A 128 7.57 -16.52 -6.04
C SER A 128 7.28 -17.27 -7.33
N LYS A 129 6.03 -17.38 -7.70
CA LYS A 129 5.62 -18.00 -8.97
C LYS A 129 6.17 -17.24 -10.17
N ALA A 130 6.11 -15.92 -10.13
CA ALA A 130 6.62 -15.05 -11.20
C ALA A 130 8.14 -14.96 -11.19
N ARG A 131 8.80 -15.40 -10.13
CA ARG A 131 10.25 -15.28 -9.89
C ARG A 131 10.73 -13.83 -9.99
N GLN A 132 9.86 -12.90 -9.63
CA GLN A 132 10.24 -11.49 -9.55
C GLN A 132 9.29 -10.79 -8.60
N GLY A 133 9.79 -9.75 -7.97
CA GLY A 133 9.03 -8.92 -7.07
C GLY A 133 9.94 -8.19 -6.11
N ALA A 134 9.45 -7.12 -5.55
CA ALA A 134 10.15 -6.34 -4.54
C ALA A 134 9.17 -5.91 -3.47
N ILE A 135 9.63 -5.91 -2.23
CA ILE A 135 8.84 -5.46 -1.08
C ILE A 135 9.61 -4.34 -0.40
N ILE A 136 8.97 -3.20 -0.27
CA ILE A 136 9.54 -2.01 0.36
C ILE A 136 8.75 -1.73 1.63
N ASN A 137 9.43 -1.71 2.76
CA ASN A 137 8.81 -1.34 4.03
C ASN A 137 9.21 0.08 4.38
N MET A 138 8.19 0.94 4.52
CA MET A 138 8.41 2.31 4.92
C MET A 138 8.48 2.39 6.43
N SER A 139 9.55 2.99 6.93
CA SER A 139 9.73 3.23 8.34
C SER A 139 9.47 4.70 8.61
N SER A 140 8.67 4.98 9.61
CA SER A 140 8.41 6.35 10.03
C SER A 140 9.29 6.68 11.22
N VAL A 141 10.05 7.76 11.11
CA VAL A 141 10.74 8.33 12.26
C VAL A 141 9.80 9.38 12.83
N VAL A 142 9.19 9.04 13.95
CA VAL A 142 8.42 10.01 14.71
C VAL A 142 9.41 10.59 15.73
N GLY A 143 9.95 11.71 15.37
CA GLY A 143 10.80 12.46 16.30
C GLY A 143 10.00 13.19 17.36
#